data_4490c369f985950459e73c1b1873b05b
#
_entry.id   4490c369f985950459e73c1b1873b05b
#
_cell.length_a   1.000
_cell.length_b   1.000
_cell.length_c   1.000
_cell.angle_alpha   90.00
_cell.angle_beta   90.00
_cell.angle_gamma   90.00
#
_symmetry.space_group_name_H-M   'P 1'
#
loop_
_entity.id
_entity.type
_entity.pdbx_description
1 polymer ?
#
loop_
_entity_poly.entity_id
_entity_poly.type
_entity_poly.pdbx_seq_one_letter_code
_entity_poly.pdbx_strand_id
1 'polypeptide(L)'
;DRTERLIAEARGAPAGNYSQEQPGSYEGDDPFAFDLPYFGFQHVDTVTGHGDRCGGHFRQWFRKTCSDWQALQDPSNELPHNYTCPQAYRTPIPEEFYPTRYVGTQAADWIRAQQDGDDPFFAYVSFPDPHHPFNPPGKYWDMYDPDDFEVELPYEAHRNPTPPMQWMDEQWQQGNSARTKTTARRLGEQQLREAMALTAGMITMVDDEVGRLIEVLKDTGQFDNTVICFNS
;
A
#
# COMPACT_ATOMS: atom_id res chain seq x y z
N ASP A 1 5.16 29.11 29.44
CA ASP A 1 4.00 28.23 29.58
C ASP A 1 4.40 26.81 29.23
N ARG A 2 3.82 25.80 29.96
CA ARG A 2 4.10 24.38 29.72
C ARG A 2 3.72 23.97 28.30
N THR A 3 2.62 24.49 27.78
CA THR A 3 2.14 24.21 26.42
C THR A 3 3.09 24.74 25.36
N GLU A 4 3.60 25.97 25.52
CA GLU A 4 4.57 26.56 24.60
C GLU A 4 5.89 25.78 24.60
N ARG A 5 6.34 25.32 25.78
CA ARG A 5 7.53 24.49 25.89
C ARG A 5 7.35 23.14 25.19
N LEU A 6 6.21 22.45 25.39
CA LEU A 6 5.92 21.18 24.74
C LEU A 6 5.82 21.35 23.21
N ILE A 7 5.24 22.44 22.73
CA ILE A 7 5.20 22.76 21.30
C ILE A 7 6.60 23.01 20.75
N ALA A 8 7.45 23.75 21.49
CA ALA A 8 8.83 23.99 21.09
C ALA A 8 9.66 22.71 21.07
N GLU A 9 9.51 21.84 22.07
CA GLU A 9 10.15 20.54 22.14
C GLU A 9 9.68 19.62 21.00
N ALA A 10 8.40 19.61 20.69
CA ALA A 10 7.84 18.82 19.58
C ALA A 10 8.25 19.34 18.18
N ARG A 11 8.62 20.61 18.07
CA ARG A 11 9.13 21.21 16.83
C ARG A 11 10.64 21.20 16.73
N GLY A 12 11.32 20.87 17.80
CA GLY A 12 12.77 20.71 17.84
C GLY A 12 13.17 19.44 17.10
N ALA A 13 13.28 19.52 15.77
CA ALA A 13 13.77 18.40 14.98
C ALA A 13 15.27 18.20 15.27
N PRO A 14 15.74 16.97 15.57
CA PRO A 14 17.15 16.64 15.50
C PRO A 14 17.72 17.02 14.13
N ALA A 15 19.01 17.33 14.07
CA ALA A 15 19.67 17.57 12.80
C ALA A 15 19.56 16.31 11.92
N GLY A 16 19.04 16.48 10.69
CA GLY A 16 18.86 15.36 9.76
C GLY A 16 18.17 15.81 8.46
N ASN A 17 18.22 14.94 7.47
CA ASN A 17 17.53 15.14 6.21
C ASN A 17 16.14 14.49 6.27
N TYR A 18 15.08 15.30 6.42
CA TYR A 18 13.69 14.87 6.50
C TYR A 18 12.97 14.90 5.16
N SER A 19 13.68 15.15 4.07
CA SER A 19 13.10 15.21 2.71
C SER A 19 13.24 13.91 1.93
N GLN A 20 13.87 12.89 2.49
CA GLN A 20 14.20 11.66 1.77
C GLN A 20 12.98 10.87 1.30
N GLU A 21 11.81 11.01 1.95
CA GLU A 21 10.54 10.39 1.54
C GLU A 21 9.65 11.34 0.72
N GLN A 22 10.10 12.57 0.47
CA GLN A 22 9.28 13.53 -0.27
C GLN A 22 9.21 13.14 -1.76
N PRO A 23 8.04 13.29 -2.41
CA PRO A 23 7.86 12.92 -3.82
C PRO A 23 8.88 13.54 -4.76
N GLY A 24 9.30 14.80 -4.49
CA GLY A 24 10.30 15.52 -5.29
C GLY A 24 11.68 14.85 -5.32
N SER A 25 12.01 14.04 -4.31
CA SER A 25 13.29 13.30 -4.26
C SER A 25 13.37 12.18 -5.32
N TYR A 26 12.24 11.76 -5.87
CA TYR A 26 12.12 10.62 -6.81
C TYR A 26 11.73 11.06 -8.24
N GLU A 27 11.91 12.35 -8.58
CA GLU A 27 11.59 12.84 -9.93
C GLU A 27 12.70 12.54 -10.95
N GLY A 28 13.94 12.28 -10.50
CA GLY A 28 15.06 11.91 -11.38
C GLY A 28 14.95 10.49 -11.93
N ASP A 29 15.71 10.22 -13.00
CA ASP A 29 15.75 8.90 -13.66
C ASP A 29 16.65 7.90 -12.92
N ASP A 30 17.64 8.39 -12.16
CA ASP A 30 18.50 7.55 -11.33
C ASP A 30 17.80 7.24 -9.98
N PRO A 31 17.94 6.02 -9.44
CA PRO A 31 17.41 5.68 -8.12
C PRO A 31 17.89 6.67 -7.05
N PHE A 32 16.96 7.17 -6.25
CA PHE A 32 17.28 8.05 -5.14
C PHE A 32 18.16 7.32 -4.11
N ALA A 33 19.25 7.97 -3.68
CA ALA A 33 20.13 7.40 -2.66
C ALA A 33 19.81 8.00 -1.29
N PHE A 34 19.47 7.13 -0.33
CA PHE A 34 19.26 7.53 1.06
C PHE A 34 20.59 7.89 1.76
N ASP A 35 20.53 8.88 2.64
CA ASP A 35 21.57 9.09 3.65
C ASP A 35 21.48 7.95 4.68
N LEU A 36 22.39 7.00 4.63
CA LEU A 36 22.39 5.80 5.46
C LEU A 36 23.31 5.96 6.72
N PRO A 37 22.99 5.33 7.87
CA PRO A 37 21.81 4.49 8.11
C PRO A 37 20.52 5.31 8.25
N TYR A 38 19.42 4.87 7.62
CA TYR A 38 18.12 5.50 7.72
C TYR A 38 17.28 4.80 8.80
N PHE A 39 16.99 5.48 9.89
CA PHE A 39 16.39 4.87 11.09
C PHE A 39 17.07 3.58 11.57
N GLY A 40 18.37 3.44 11.33
CA GLY A 40 19.17 2.27 11.65
C GLY A 40 19.27 1.23 10.54
N PHE A 41 18.52 1.35 9.46
CA PHE A 41 18.62 0.47 8.30
C PHE A 41 19.77 0.86 7.38
N GLN A 42 20.56 -0.13 6.97
CA GLN A 42 21.69 0.02 6.03
C GLN A 42 21.28 -0.12 4.57
N HIS A 43 20.08 -0.63 4.31
CA HIS A 43 19.46 -0.71 3.00
C HIS A 43 18.02 -0.19 3.09
N VAL A 44 17.61 0.62 2.13
CA VAL A 44 16.26 1.19 2.06
C VAL A 44 15.79 1.20 0.63
N ASP A 45 14.63 0.60 0.41
CA ASP A 45 13.86 0.71 -0.82
C ASP A 45 12.44 1.13 -0.44
N THR A 46 11.92 2.19 -1.05
CA THR A 46 10.67 2.79 -0.59
C THR A 46 9.56 2.71 -1.62
N VAL A 47 8.37 2.41 -1.09
CA VAL A 47 7.09 2.61 -1.78
C VAL A 47 6.28 3.58 -0.93
N THR A 48 5.93 4.74 -1.47
CA THR A 48 5.16 5.78 -0.76
C THR A 48 3.79 5.93 -1.39
N GLY A 49 2.78 6.30 -0.58
CA GLY A 49 1.40 6.40 -1.06
C GLY A 49 0.70 5.04 -1.15
N HIS A 50 -0.35 4.97 -1.95
CA HIS A 50 -1.27 3.82 -1.96
C HIS A 50 -1.75 3.49 -3.37
N GLY A 51 -2.15 2.22 -3.56
CA GLY A 51 -2.69 1.69 -4.80
C GLY A 51 -1.67 1.73 -5.95
N ASP A 52 -2.16 1.80 -7.15
CA ASP A 52 -1.37 1.76 -8.39
C ASP A 52 -0.54 3.03 -8.67
N ARG A 53 -0.71 4.09 -7.85
CA ARG A 53 -0.01 5.38 -7.99
C ARG A 53 1.03 5.62 -6.91
N CYS A 54 1.55 4.57 -6.36
CA CYS A 54 2.64 4.67 -5.41
C CYS A 54 3.84 5.44 -5.97
N GLY A 55 4.53 6.12 -5.06
CA GLY A 55 5.76 6.86 -5.30
C GLY A 55 7.00 6.12 -4.79
N GLY A 56 8.04 6.88 -4.46
CA GLY A 56 9.30 6.31 -3.98
C GLY A 56 10.11 5.66 -5.09
N HIS A 57 10.99 4.73 -4.72
CA HIS A 57 11.78 3.95 -5.66
C HIS A 57 10.92 3.13 -6.64
N PHE A 58 9.75 2.66 -6.19
CA PHE A 58 8.77 2.03 -7.07
C PHE A 58 8.48 2.88 -8.30
N ARG A 59 8.21 4.18 -8.13
CA ARG A 59 7.90 5.08 -9.25
C ARG A 59 9.06 5.22 -10.23
N GLN A 60 10.29 5.32 -9.74
CA GLN A 60 11.48 5.38 -10.58
C GLN A 60 11.68 4.08 -11.35
N TRP A 61 11.57 2.94 -10.65
CA TRP A 61 11.64 1.61 -11.28
C TRP A 61 10.54 1.42 -12.34
N PHE A 62 9.29 1.77 -12.02
CA PHE A 62 8.16 1.61 -12.94
C PHE A 62 8.35 2.43 -14.21
N ARG A 63 8.77 3.68 -14.11
CA ARG A 63 9.08 4.53 -15.26
C ARG A 63 10.20 3.97 -16.13
N LYS A 64 11.18 3.35 -15.52
CA LYS A 64 12.36 2.80 -16.22
C LYS A 64 12.07 1.46 -16.90
N THR A 65 11.21 0.63 -16.28
CA THR A 65 10.98 -0.74 -16.73
C THR A 65 9.74 -0.90 -17.60
N CYS A 66 8.74 -0.02 -17.44
CA CYS A 66 7.49 -0.05 -18.18
C CYS A 66 7.44 1.10 -19.19
N SER A 67 7.55 0.80 -20.49
CA SER A 67 7.51 1.81 -21.56
C SER A 67 6.21 2.61 -21.61
N ASP A 68 5.11 1.97 -21.22
CA ASP A 68 3.76 2.52 -21.33
C ASP A 68 3.23 3.08 -20.00
N TRP A 69 4.13 3.32 -19.03
CA TRP A 69 3.78 3.71 -17.67
C TRP A 69 2.82 4.92 -17.58
N GLN A 70 2.96 5.90 -18.51
CA GLN A 70 2.09 7.08 -18.54
C GLN A 70 0.66 6.71 -18.88
N ALA A 71 0.48 5.85 -19.89
CA ALA A 71 -0.85 5.37 -20.28
C ALA A 71 -1.47 4.50 -19.17
N LEU A 72 -0.68 3.64 -18.54
CA LEU A 72 -1.15 2.77 -17.46
C LEU A 72 -1.52 3.55 -16.18
N GLN A 73 -0.94 4.72 -15.95
CA GLN A 73 -1.29 5.61 -14.83
C GLN A 73 -2.30 6.71 -15.20
N ASP A 74 -2.75 6.79 -16.43
CA ASP A 74 -3.79 7.75 -16.82
C ASP A 74 -5.17 7.26 -16.33
N PRO A 75 -5.90 8.05 -15.51
CA PRO A 75 -7.21 7.68 -15.01
C PRO A 75 -8.25 7.39 -16.09
N SER A 76 -8.09 7.96 -17.29
CA SER A 76 -8.98 7.72 -18.40
C SER A 76 -8.87 6.31 -18.99
N ASN A 77 -7.80 5.58 -18.66
CA ASN A 77 -7.55 4.21 -19.08
C ASN A 77 -7.97 3.17 -18.04
N GLU A 78 -8.77 3.56 -17.04
CA GLU A 78 -9.42 2.62 -16.12
C GLU A 78 -10.12 1.51 -16.88
N LEU A 79 -9.88 0.25 -16.51
CA LEU A 79 -10.55 -0.88 -17.16
C LEU A 79 -12.04 -0.92 -16.80
N PRO A 80 -12.90 -1.37 -17.71
CA PRO A 80 -14.35 -1.44 -17.46
C PRO A 80 -14.69 -2.33 -16.28
N HIS A 81 -15.64 -1.89 -15.43
CA HIS A 81 -16.21 -2.68 -14.34
C HIS A 81 -17.61 -2.19 -13.98
N ASN A 82 -18.35 -3.00 -13.20
CA ASN A 82 -19.72 -2.69 -12.78
C ASN A 82 -19.82 -2.29 -11.30
N TYR A 83 -18.71 -2.18 -10.57
CA TYR A 83 -18.71 -1.82 -9.17
C TYR A 83 -19.14 -0.37 -8.96
N THR A 84 -19.92 -0.15 -7.91
CA THR A 84 -20.47 1.16 -7.53
C THR A 84 -19.70 1.79 -6.38
N CYS A 85 -18.78 1.05 -5.74
CA CYS A 85 -17.92 1.55 -4.70
C CYS A 85 -17.04 2.69 -5.27
N PRO A 86 -17.14 3.92 -4.74
CA PRO A 86 -16.44 5.07 -5.31
C PRO A 86 -14.92 5.02 -5.13
N GLN A 87 -14.41 4.08 -4.33
CA GLN A 87 -12.98 3.83 -4.14
C GLN A 87 -12.49 2.62 -4.94
N ALA A 88 -13.38 1.89 -5.61
CA ALA A 88 -12.98 0.87 -6.57
C ALA A 88 -12.39 1.54 -7.82
N TYR A 89 -11.31 0.98 -8.31
CA TYR A 89 -10.62 1.42 -9.51
C TYR A 89 -9.95 0.23 -10.19
N ARG A 90 -10.44 -0.19 -11.34
CA ARG A 90 -9.85 -1.32 -12.06
C ARG A 90 -8.61 -0.87 -12.82
N THR A 91 -7.46 -1.02 -12.18
CA THR A 91 -6.18 -0.57 -12.75
C THR A 91 -5.82 -1.34 -14.02
N PRO A 92 -5.33 -0.64 -15.08
CA PRO A 92 -4.76 -1.29 -16.24
C PRO A 92 -3.32 -1.79 -16.01
N ILE A 93 -2.71 -1.49 -14.86
CA ILE A 93 -1.34 -1.92 -14.55
C ILE A 93 -1.32 -3.45 -14.37
N PRO A 94 -0.49 -4.19 -15.13
CA PRO A 94 -0.33 -5.62 -14.96
C PRO A 94 0.25 -6.00 -13.59
N GLU A 95 -0.01 -7.24 -13.17
CA GLU A 95 0.43 -7.77 -11.86
C GLU A 95 1.93 -7.59 -11.63
N GLU A 96 2.76 -7.84 -12.65
CA GLU A 96 4.22 -7.74 -12.58
C GLU A 96 4.73 -6.32 -12.33
N PHE A 97 3.93 -5.29 -12.64
CA PHE A 97 4.27 -3.88 -12.43
C PHE A 97 3.53 -3.24 -11.26
N TYR A 98 2.75 -4.02 -10.51
CA TYR A 98 1.99 -3.49 -9.40
C TYR A 98 2.87 -3.32 -8.13
N PRO A 99 2.61 -2.30 -7.27
CA PRO A 99 3.46 -2.01 -6.10
C PRO A 99 3.70 -3.19 -5.16
N THR A 100 2.67 -4.02 -4.89
CA THR A 100 2.80 -5.20 -4.04
C THR A 100 3.80 -6.20 -4.62
N ARG A 101 3.77 -6.44 -5.94
CA ARG A 101 4.75 -7.28 -6.64
C ARG A 101 6.16 -6.68 -6.58
N TYR A 102 6.28 -5.38 -6.72
CA TYR A 102 7.56 -4.68 -6.60
C TYR A 102 8.18 -4.90 -5.23
N VAL A 103 7.43 -4.66 -4.14
CA VAL A 103 7.90 -4.89 -2.76
C VAL A 103 8.39 -6.31 -2.58
N GLY A 104 7.59 -7.30 -2.97
CA GLY A 104 7.96 -8.72 -2.88
C GLY A 104 9.22 -9.05 -3.69
N THR A 105 9.39 -8.46 -4.87
CA THR A 105 10.57 -8.68 -5.72
C THR A 105 11.82 -8.07 -5.11
N GLN A 106 11.78 -6.81 -4.66
CA GLN A 106 12.93 -6.16 -4.03
C GLN A 106 13.35 -6.89 -2.74
N ALA A 107 12.39 -7.29 -1.92
CA ALA A 107 12.66 -8.08 -0.71
C ALA A 107 13.29 -9.44 -1.04
N ALA A 108 12.77 -10.15 -2.04
CA ALA A 108 13.31 -11.42 -2.50
C ALA A 108 14.76 -11.31 -2.98
N ASP A 109 15.04 -10.29 -3.79
CA ASP A 109 16.39 -10.04 -4.32
C ASP A 109 17.36 -9.65 -3.22
N TRP A 110 16.91 -8.85 -2.25
CA TRP A 110 17.73 -8.51 -1.09
C TRP A 110 18.02 -9.73 -0.22
N ILE A 111 17.04 -10.60 0.07
CA ILE A 111 17.24 -11.85 0.83
C ILE A 111 18.25 -12.76 0.13
N ARG A 112 18.14 -12.93 -1.19
CA ARG A 112 19.12 -13.72 -1.98
C ARG A 112 20.54 -13.17 -1.84
N ALA A 113 20.68 -11.84 -1.84
CA ALA A 113 21.98 -11.20 -1.70
C ALA A 113 22.63 -11.42 -0.30
N GLN A 114 21.84 -11.82 0.71
CA GLN A 114 22.37 -12.18 2.05
C GLN A 114 22.80 -13.64 2.16
N GLN A 115 22.59 -14.48 1.14
CA GLN A 115 22.79 -15.94 1.22
C GLN A 115 24.21 -16.35 1.66
N ASP A 116 25.22 -15.64 1.14
CA ASP A 116 26.63 -15.96 1.37
C ASP A 116 27.23 -15.15 2.55
N GLY A 117 26.41 -14.39 3.26
CA GLY A 117 26.84 -13.58 4.41
C GLY A 117 26.82 -14.36 5.72
N ASP A 118 27.81 -14.13 6.59
CA ASP A 118 27.88 -14.73 7.93
C ASP A 118 27.11 -13.90 9.00
N ASP A 119 26.77 -12.65 8.69
CA ASP A 119 26.13 -11.75 9.63
C ASP A 119 24.60 -11.97 9.66
N PRO A 120 23.98 -11.98 10.87
CA PRO A 120 22.52 -12.01 10.96
C PRO A 120 21.91 -10.72 10.42
N PHE A 121 20.74 -10.82 9.79
CA PHE A 121 20.02 -9.66 9.26
C PHE A 121 18.67 -9.45 9.95
N PHE A 122 18.18 -8.22 9.88
CA PHE A 122 16.80 -7.84 10.16
C PHE A 122 16.21 -7.21 8.90
N ALA A 123 15.17 -7.82 8.36
CA ALA A 123 14.43 -7.30 7.21
C ALA A 123 13.03 -6.86 7.63
N TYR A 124 12.65 -5.63 7.25
CA TYR A 124 11.31 -5.09 7.42
C TYR A 124 10.68 -4.92 6.04
N VAL A 125 9.71 -5.78 5.72
CA VAL A 125 9.00 -5.77 4.43
C VAL A 125 7.58 -5.27 4.68
N SER A 126 7.25 -4.11 4.12
CA SER A 126 5.95 -3.45 4.33
C SER A 126 5.24 -3.26 3.01
N PHE A 127 4.02 -3.78 2.91
CA PHE A 127 3.16 -3.62 1.75
C PHE A 127 2.20 -2.46 1.95
N PRO A 128 1.95 -1.61 0.93
CA PRO A 128 0.95 -0.55 1.01
C PRO A 128 -0.49 -1.10 1.00
N ASP A 129 -0.70 -2.26 0.40
CA ASP A 129 -1.97 -2.97 0.38
C ASP A 129 -2.26 -3.64 1.74
N PRO A 130 -3.54 -3.78 2.09
CA PRO A 130 -4.76 -3.51 1.32
C PRO A 130 -5.38 -2.12 1.54
N HIS A 131 -4.59 -1.07 1.66
CA HIS A 131 -5.13 0.30 1.80
C HIS A 131 -5.88 0.73 0.54
N HIS A 132 -6.97 1.51 0.70
CA HIS A 132 -7.67 2.10 -0.46
C HIS A 132 -6.76 3.08 -1.26
N PRO A 133 -7.00 3.28 -2.59
CA PRO A 133 -8.10 2.78 -3.40
C PRO A 133 -8.08 1.27 -3.55
N PHE A 134 -9.26 0.65 -3.70
CA PHE A 134 -9.40 -0.79 -3.89
C PHE A 134 -9.17 -1.10 -5.36
N ASN A 135 -7.96 -1.45 -5.72
CA ASN A 135 -7.54 -1.60 -7.12
C ASN A 135 -6.57 -2.78 -7.35
N PRO A 136 -6.90 -3.98 -6.86
CA PRO A 136 -6.06 -5.14 -7.12
C PRO A 136 -5.92 -5.38 -8.64
N PRO A 137 -4.70 -5.71 -9.13
CA PRO A 137 -4.47 -5.89 -10.55
C PRO A 137 -4.87 -7.28 -11.04
N GLY A 138 -5.11 -7.40 -12.34
CA GLY A 138 -5.24 -8.65 -13.07
C GLY A 138 -6.26 -9.62 -12.45
N LYS A 139 -5.81 -10.85 -12.17
CA LYS A 139 -6.65 -11.93 -11.61
C LYS A 139 -7.25 -11.61 -10.23
N TYR A 140 -6.60 -10.78 -9.45
CA TYR A 140 -7.03 -10.46 -8.08
C TYR A 140 -8.28 -9.57 -8.05
N TRP A 141 -8.58 -8.85 -9.13
CA TRP A 141 -9.79 -8.04 -9.25
C TRP A 141 -11.07 -8.89 -9.31
N ASP A 142 -11.03 -9.99 -10.05
CA ASP A 142 -12.20 -10.86 -10.29
C ASP A 142 -12.19 -12.10 -9.37
N MET A 143 -11.32 -12.15 -8.34
CA MET A 143 -11.08 -13.35 -7.55
C MET A 143 -12.21 -13.66 -6.55
N TYR A 144 -12.88 -12.65 -6.04
CA TYR A 144 -13.93 -12.78 -5.04
C TYR A 144 -15.20 -12.11 -5.51
N ASP A 145 -16.34 -12.77 -5.26
CA ASP A 145 -17.66 -12.19 -5.53
C ASP A 145 -18.12 -11.34 -4.34
N PRO A 146 -18.54 -10.08 -4.54
CA PRO A 146 -19.13 -9.27 -3.47
C PRO A 146 -20.31 -9.94 -2.75
N ASP A 147 -21.06 -10.80 -3.43
CA ASP A 147 -22.20 -11.50 -2.85
C ASP A 147 -21.79 -12.57 -1.81
N ASP A 148 -20.52 -12.99 -1.80
CA ASP A 148 -19.97 -13.92 -0.80
C ASP A 148 -19.68 -13.23 0.56
N PHE A 149 -19.77 -11.89 0.64
CA PHE A 149 -19.45 -11.14 1.84
C PHE A 149 -20.70 -10.64 2.58
N GLU A 150 -20.71 -10.84 3.88
CA GLU A 150 -21.75 -10.32 4.78
C GLU A 150 -21.23 -9.06 5.49
N VAL A 151 -22.06 -8.00 5.51
CA VAL A 151 -21.75 -6.77 6.25
C VAL A 151 -22.29 -6.92 7.67
N GLU A 152 -21.46 -7.41 8.59
CA GLU A 152 -21.84 -7.69 9.99
C GLU A 152 -22.19 -6.42 10.77
N LEU A 153 -21.54 -5.30 10.48
CA LEU A 153 -21.71 -4.02 11.19
C LEU A 153 -22.01 -2.88 10.20
N PRO A 154 -23.25 -2.82 9.66
CA PRO A 154 -23.64 -1.67 8.85
C PRO A 154 -23.69 -0.39 9.70
N TYR A 155 -23.61 0.77 9.09
CA TYR A 155 -23.62 2.05 9.80
C TYR A 155 -24.81 2.18 10.76
N GLU A 156 -25.97 1.70 10.38
CA GLU A 156 -27.22 1.75 11.12
C GLU A 156 -27.17 0.91 12.43
N ALA A 157 -26.24 -0.02 12.54
CA ALA A 157 -26.03 -0.81 13.77
C ALA A 157 -25.28 -0.03 14.87
N HIS A 158 -24.64 1.09 14.54
CA HIS A 158 -23.95 1.92 15.52
C HIS A 158 -24.93 2.70 16.39
N ARG A 159 -25.01 2.35 17.68
CA ARG A 159 -25.92 3.03 18.65
C ARG A 159 -25.46 4.44 19.02
N ASN A 160 -24.17 4.70 18.97
CA ASN A 160 -23.56 5.98 19.35
C ASN A 160 -22.33 6.25 18.44
N PRO A 161 -22.54 6.62 17.17
CA PRO A 161 -21.44 6.90 16.26
C PRO A 161 -20.61 8.07 16.75
N THR A 162 -19.30 7.98 16.55
CA THR A 162 -18.36 9.06 16.89
C THR A 162 -18.59 10.29 16.01
N PRO A 163 -18.16 11.51 16.43
CA PRO A 163 -18.33 12.72 15.62
C PRO A 163 -17.80 12.59 14.17
N PRO A 164 -16.64 11.97 13.90
CA PRO A 164 -16.22 11.73 12.52
C PRO A 164 -17.18 10.84 11.73
N MET A 165 -17.75 9.80 12.36
CA MET A 165 -18.72 8.93 11.69
C MET A 165 -20.04 9.65 11.42
N GLN A 166 -20.50 10.50 12.34
CA GLN A 166 -21.68 11.35 12.14
C GLN A 166 -21.47 12.29 10.97
N TRP A 167 -20.30 12.94 10.90
CA TRP A 167 -19.97 13.83 9.78
C TRP A 167 -19.93 13.07 8.44
N MET A 168 -19.37 11.85 8.40
CA MET A 168 -19.37 11.03 7.20
C MET A 168 -20.80 10.65 6.76
N ASP A 169 -21.68 10.37 7.71
CA ASP A 169 -23.09 10.10 7.43
C ASP A 169 -23.81 11.34 6.88
N GLU A 170 -23.58 12.51 7.47
CA GLU A 170 -24.12 13.78 6.96
C GLU A 170 -23.67 14.04 5.51
N GLN A 171 -22.40 13.78 5.20
CA GLN A 171 -21.90 13.90 3.83
C GLN A 171 -22.59 12.91 2.88
N TRP A 172 -22.82 11.68 3.35
CA TRP A 172 -23.58 10.69 2.59
C TRP A 172 -25.00 11.14 2.33
N GLN A 173 -25.72 11.59 3.34
CA GLN A 173 -27.11 12.08 3.24
C GLN A 173 -27.24 13.26 2.24
N GLN A 174 -26.21 14.09 2.17
CA GLN A 174 -26.15 15.25 1.26
C GLN A 174 -25.66 14.91 -0.15
N GLY A 175 -25.33 13.65 -0.44
CA GLY A 175 -24.77 13.22 -1.71
C GLY A 175 -23.32 13.72 -1.97
N ASN A 176 -22.61 14.13 -0.91
CA ASN A 176 -21.26 14.69 -1.03
C ASN A 176 -20.15 13.64 -0.92
N SER A 177 -20.47 12.38 -0.63
CA SER A 177 -19.49 11.32 -0.34
C SER A 177 -18.62 10.90 -1.54
N ALA A 178 -19.01 11.25 -2.77
CA ALA A 178 -18.33 10.81 -3.99
C ALA A 178 -17.18 11.72 -4.47
N ARG A 179 -16.70 12.69 -3.65
CA ARG A 179 -15.79 13.73 -4.13
C ARG A 179 -14.36 13.28 -4.42
N THR A 180 -13.84 12.27 -3.71
CA THR A 180 -12.48 11.76 -3.95
C THR A 180 -12.38 10.26 -3.71
N LYS A 181 -11.43 9.58 -4.38
CA LYS A 181 -11.17 8.13 -4.18
C LYS A 181 -10.39 7.84 -2.88
N THR A 182 -9.83 8.86 -2.23
CA THR A 182 -8.90 8.70 -1.09
C THR A 182 -9.46 9.17 0.25
N THR A 183 -10.69 9.69 0.30
CA THR A 183 -11.28 10.22 1.53
C THR A 183 -12.13 9.14 2.21
N ALA A 184 -11.96 8.98 3.53
CA ALA A 184 -12.85 8.14 4.33
C ALA A 184 -14.31 8.59 4.17
N ARG A 185 -15.23 7.63 4.00
CA ARG A 185 -16.64 7.91 3.73
C ARG A 185 -17.54 6.79 4.22
N ARG A 186 -18.81 7.13 4.42
CA ARG A 186 -19.85 6.11 4.56
C ARG A 186 -20.12 5.48 3.19
N LEU A 187 -20.26 4.16 3.16
CA LEU A 187 -20.65 3.36 2.00
C LEU A 187 -22.00 2.70 2.27
N GLY A 188 -22.79 2.46 1.23
CA GLY A 188 -23.93 1.58 1.28
C GLY A 188 -23.51 0.11 1.37
N GLU A 189 -24.46 -0.78 1.69
CA GLU A 189 -24.18 -2.21 1.90
C GLU A 189 -23.50 -2.86 0.68
N GLN A 190 -24.05 -2.64 -0.53
CA GLN A 190 -23.46 -3.17 -1.76
C GLN A 190 -22.03 -2.66 -1.98
N GLN A 191 -21.80 -1.37 -1.75
CA GLN A 191 -20.46 -0.78 -1.90
C GLN A 191 -19.46 -1.33 -0.86
N LEU A 192 -19.93 -1.67 0.35
CA LEU A 192 -19.10 -2.32 1.36
C LEU A 192 -18.72 -3.74 0.93
N ARG A 193 -19.67 -4.53 0.40
CA ARG A 193 -19.40 -5.87 -0.14
C ARG A 193 -18.39 -5.82 -1.29
N GLU A 194 -18.53 -4.87 -2.20
CA GLU A 194 -17.57 -4.62 -3.29
C GLU A 194 -16.18 -4.26 -2.76
N ALA A 195 -16.10 -3.37 -1.76
CA ALA A 195 -14.84 -3.03 -1.11
C ALA A 195 -14.21 -4.24 -0.39
N MET A 196 -15.02 -5.07 0.28
CA MET A 196 -14.54 -6.29 0.97
C MET A 196 -13.99 -7.31 -0.03
N ALA A 197 -14.65 -7.54 -1.15
CA ALA A 197 -14.20 -8.45 -2.21
C ALA A 197 -12.86 -7.99 -2.81
N LEU A 198 -12.74 -6.69 -3.14
CA LEU A 198 -11.50 -6.13 -3.67
C LEU A 198 -10.37 -6.13 -2.63
N THR A 199 -10.68 -5.84 -1.36
CA THR A 199 -9.73 -5.94 -0.25
C THR A 199 -9.21 -7.37 -0.10
N ALA A 200 -10.09 -8.38 -0.18
CA ALA A 200 -9.69 -9.79 -0.15
C ALA A 200 -8.74 -10.13 -1.31
N GLY A 201 -9.00 -9.60 -2.52
CA GLY A 201 -8.09 -9.73 -3.66
C GLY A 201 -6.71 -9.13 -3.40
N MET A 202 -6.65 -7.92 -2.81
CA MET A 202 -5.38 -7.28 -2.42
C MET A 202 -4.65 -8.09 -1.35
N ILE A 203 -5.36 -8.59 -0.34
CA ILE A 203 -4.78 -9.46 0.71
C ILE A 203 -4.22 -10.74 0.10
N THR A 204 -4.92 -11.35 -0.86
CA THR A 204 -4.43 -12.55 -1.54
C THR A 204 -3.15 -12.28 -2.32
N MET A 205 -3.03 -11.11 -2.95
CA MET A 205 -1.78 -10.73 -3.62
C MET A 205 -0.63 -10.56 -2.62
N VAL A 206 -0.88 -9.98 -1.45
CA VAL A 206 0.13 -9.88 -0.38
C VAL A 206 0.53 -11.27 0.12
N ASP A 207 -0.44 -12.18 0.31
CA ASP A 207 -0.19 -13.56 0.74
C ASP A 207 0.66 -14.33 -0.29
N ASP A 208 0.37 -14.18 -1.59
CA ASP A 208 1.19 -14.75 -2.68
C ASP A 208 2.64 -14.23 -2.60
N GLU A 209 2.85 -12.94 -2.30
CA GLU A 209 4.21 -12.38 -2.14
C GLU A 209 4.91 -12.90 -0.87
N VAL A 210 4.21 -13.00 0.25
CA VAL A 210 4.75 -13.61 1.48
C VAL A 210 5.16 -15.07 1.21
N GLY A 211 4.32 -15.82 0.49
CA GLY A 211 4.64 -17.16 0.06
C GLY A 211 5.94 -17.23 -0.76
N ARG A 212 6.11 -16.31 -1.72
CA ARG A 212 7.36 -16.19 -2.51
C ARG A 212 8.59 -15.90 -1.63
N LEU A 213 8.49 -15.04 -0.64
CA LEU A 213 9.60 -14.74 0.27
C LEU A 213 9.98 -15.95 1.11
N ILE A 214 8.99 -16.73 1.57
CA ILE A 214 9.22 -17.98 2.29
C ILE A 214 9.96 -18.99 1.39
N GLU A 215 9.56 -19.14 0.13
CA GLU A 215 10.27 -20.02 -0.82
C GLU A 215 11.70 -19.54 -1.08
N VAL A 216 11.93 -18.24 -1.20
CA VAL A 216 13.29 -17.69 -1.33
C VAL A 216 14.17 -18.04 -0.11
N LEU A 217 13.64 -17.92 1.12
CA LEU A 217 14.35 -18.31 2.33
C LEU A 217 14.70 -19.82 2.33
N LYS A 218 13.80 -20.67 1.84
CA LYS A 218 14.05 -22.13 1.69
C LYS A 218 15.11 -22.41 0.64
N ASP A 219 14.98 -21.80 -0.54
CA ASP A 219 15.90 -22.00 -1.67
C ASP A 219 17.33 -21.54 -1.34
N THR A 220 17.47 -20.53 -0.49
CA THR A 220 18.76 -19.99 -0.04
C THR A 220 19.27 -20.67 1.24
N GLY A 221 18.52 -21.65 1.80
CA GLY A 221 18.92 -22.38 3.02
C GLY A 221 18.83 -21.55 4.31
N GLN A 222 18.15 -20.40 4.27
CA GLN A 222 18.06 -19.47 5.41
C GLN A 222 16.80 -19.70 6.27
N PHE A 223 15.81 -20.48 5.77
CA PHE A 223 14.50 -20.63 6.39
C PHE A 223 14.55 -21.14 7.83
N ASP A 224 15.31 -22.20 8.09
CA ASP A 224 15.36 -22.85 9.40
C ASP A 224 16.05 -21.98 10.49
N ASN A 225 16.77 -20.93 10.08
CA ASN A 225 17.45 -19.99 10.99
C ASN A 225 16.83 -18.58 10.96
N THR A 226 15.62 -18.45 10.42
CA THR A 226 14.91 -17.16 10.32
C THR A 226 13.63 -17.19 11.14
N VAL A 227 13.46 -16.18 12.01
CA VAL A 227 12.16 -15.92 12.67
C VAL A 227 11.34 -15.01 11.77
N ILE A 228 10.16 -15.49 11.39
CA ILE A 228 9.22 -14.73 10.57
C ILE A 228 8.09 -14.22 11.45
N CYS A 229 7.89 -12.89 11.45
CA CYS A 229 6.78 -12.23 12.14
C CYS A 229 5.88 -11.55 11.12
N PHE A 230 4.61 -11.94 11.07
CA PHE A 230 3.57 -11.22 10.32
C PHE A 230 2.81 -10.32 11.28
N ASN A 231 2.64 -9.05 10.90
CA ASN A 231 1.90 -8.06 11.68
C ASN A 231 1.07 -7.17 10.74
N SER A 232 -0.19 -6.92 11.10
CA SER A 232 -1.12 -6.06 10.35
C SER A 232 -1.85 -5.12 11.30
#